data_a449b82683b59b116c4bc38aa61cb971
#
_entry.id   a449b82683b59b116c4bc38aa61cb971
#
_cell.length_a   1.000
_cell.length_b   1.000
_cell.length_c   1.000
_cell.angle_alpha   90.00
_cell.angle_beta   90.00
_cell.angle_gamma   90.00
#
_symmetry.space_group_name_H-M   'P 1'
#
loop_
_entity.id
_entity.type
_entity.pdbx_description
1 polymer ?
#
loop_
_entity_poly.entity_id
_entity_poly.type
_entity_poly.pdbx_seq_one_letter_code
_entity_poly.pdbx_strand_id
1 'polypeptide(L)'
;MKMKKHCLCIALTALLFLLVPAPASNARIIEPGDALPRLSFEQFLSAEDKNYLRLPDEGGDAGKPAAVAITDLDAELLVIEFLNRYCPSCQAQVPLMNAAYRAIEGLPDFKHQVRIIGIASGNSFEEVAAFKKEKEIPFPIFQDPDFTAYDAIGTPDGTPFTMLARRVNGRFIVLSTHLGRIGSAEELASDIQNALTSEPAAIQAMARAKAHPLADGRMLKLKLPEQELRTLILKSMRTAVAAEKTPAHIRLAKIVLPKSGVIYRGENKSGSSPEILYAKLISRKPTCDVCHGIHFIIVFNHEGIITNFTPVHLTKYGNIKWSAADITLMRERIVGRSVLSQKTFNHTVDAISTATMSSALIFNSLNKMSAVFTELKEADKK
;
A
#
# COMPACT_ATOMS: atom_id res chain seq x y z
N MET A 1 -48.80 49.01 43.12
CA MET A 1 -47.76 49.02 42.11
C MET A 1 -47.23 47.58 41.95
N LYS A 2 -47.75 46.80 40.98
CA LYS A 2 -47.48 45.35 40.83
C LYS A 2 -46.36 45.13 39.84
N MET A 3 -45.20 44.64 40.27
CA MET A 3 -44.14 44.16 39.42
C MET A 3 -44.43 42.76 38.86
N LYS A 4 -44.52 42.65 37.54
CA LYS A 4 -44.63 41.37 36.84
C LYS A 4 -43.22 40.76 36.65
N LYS A 5 -43.01 39.58 37.23
CA LYS A 5 -41.82 38.72 37.01
C LYS A 5 -42.01 37.98 35.69
N HIS A 6 -41.15 38.25 34.67
CA HIS A 6 -41.05 37.46 33.45
C HIS A 6 -40.09 36.28 33.71
N CYS A 7 -40.66 35.08 33.62
CA CYS A 7 -39.92 33.84 33.67
C CYS A 7 -39.45 33.52 32.23
N LEU A 8 -38.14 33.57 31.97
CA LEU A 8 -37.53 33.21 30.69
C LEU A 8 -37.18 31.70 30.70
N CYS A 9 -38.04 30.89 30.08
CA CYS A 9 -37.73 29.47 29.85
C CYS A 9 -36.72 29.34 28.68
N ILE A 10 -35.48 29.02 29.00
CA ILE A 10 -34.46 28.59 28.02
C ILE A 10 -34.69 27.12 27.75
N ALA A 11 -35.23 26.80 26.57
CA ALA A 11 -35.33 25.43 26.08
C ALA A 11 -33.96 24.98 25.57
N LEU A 12 -33.31 24.11 26.31
CA LEU A 12 -32.07 23.45 25.96
C LEU A 12 -32.37 22.30 24.98
N THR A 13 -32.30 22.55 23.66
CA THR A 13 -32.37 21.48 22.67
C THR A 13 -31.06 20.72 22.63
N ALA A 14 -31.02 19.57 23.28
CA ALA A 14 -29.92 18.60 23.16
C ALA A 14 -29.94 18.00 21.75
N LEU A 15 -28.99 18.42 20.93
CA LEU A 15 -28.75 17.85 19.61
C LEU A 15 -28.06 16.48 19.79
N LEU A 16 -28.85 15.41 19.76
CA LEU A 16 -28.36 14.03 19.82
C LEU A 16 -27.69 13.70 18.48
N PHE A 17 -26.36 13.85 18.40
CA PHE A 17 -25.59 13.32 17.29
C PHE A 17 -25.66 11.79 17.34
N LEU A 18 -26.54 11.20 16.55
CA LEU A 18 -26.50 9.77 16.22
C LEU A 18 -25.18 9.50 15.50
N LEU A 19 -24.20 8.97 16.23
CA LEU A 19 -23.03 8.32 15.65
C LEU A 19 -23.51 7.10 14.86
N VAL A 20 -23.85 7.29 13.60
CA VAL A 20 -24.04 6.17 12.67
C VAL A 20 -22.65 5.55 12.51
N PRO A 21 -22.44 4.28 12.93
CA PRO A 21 -21.19 3.61 12.65
C PRO A 21 -21.00 3.57 11.15
N ALA A 22 -19.91 4.16 10.64
CA ALA A 22 -19.57 4.03 9.25
C ALA A 22 -19.51 2.55 8.90
N PRO A 23 -20.16 2.08 7.84
CA PRO A 23 -20.12 0.67 7.46
C PRO A 23 -18.65 0.29 7.27
N ALA A 24 -18.24 -0.82 7.87
CA ALA A 24 -16.93 -1.40 7.65
C ALA A 24 -16.79 -1.65 6.14
N SER A 25 -16.05 -0.78 5.46
CA SER A 25 -15.86 -0.88 4.03
C SER A 25 -15.02 -2.12 3.76
N ASN A 26 -15.61 -3.09 3.07
CA ASN A 26 -14.86 -4.24 2.57
C ASN A 26 -13.82 -3.73 1.56
N ALA A 27 -12.55 -3.94 1.88
CA ALA A 27 -11.45 -3.60 1.00
C ALA A 27 -11.63 -4.30 -0.34
N ARG A 28 -11.75 -3.55 -1.42
CA ARG A 28 -11.81 -4.08 -2.78
C ARG A 28 -10.76 -3.42 -3.66
N ILE A 29 -10.30 -4.14 -4.65
CA ILE A 29 -9.41 -3.63 -5.69
C ILE A 29 -10.21 -2.67 -6.59
N ILE A 30 -9.53 -1.70 -7.17
CA ILE A 30 -10.11 -0.82 -8.18
C ILE A 30 -10.60 -1.64 -9.38
N GLU A 31 -11.77 -1.32 -9.87
CA GLU A 31 -12.46 -2.07 -10.94
C GLU A 31 -13.03 -1.11 -12.00
N PRO A 32 -13.41 -1.61 -13.18
CA PRO A 32 -14.11 -0.82 -14.18
C PRO A 32 -15.32 -0.08 -13.60
N GLY A 33 -15.43 1.22 -13.90
CA GLY A 33 -16.44 2.12 -13.35
C GLY A 33 -15.99 2.93 -12.14
N ASP A 34 -14.88 2.59 -11.49
CA ASP A 34 -14.35 3.41 -10.41
C ASP A 34 -13.68 4.67 -10.93
N ALA A 35 -13.79 5.75 -10.16
CA ALA A 35 -12.95 6.92 -10.38
C ALA A 35 -11.51 6.62 -9.95
N LEU A 36 -10.54 6.98 -10.78
CA LEU A 36 -9.13 6.89 -10.42
C LEU A 36 -8.87 7.79 -9.21
N PRO A 37 -8.32 7.27 -8.10
CA PRO A 37 -7.96 8.08 -6.96
C PRO A 37 -6.85 9.08 -7.33
N ARG A 38 -6.73 10.17 -6.57
CA ARG A 38 -5.62 11.10 -6.76
C ARG A 38 -4.32 10.43 -6.37
N LEU A 39 -3.49 10.12 -7.37
CA LEU A 39 -2.14 9.58 -7.20
C LEU A 39 -1.15 10.71 -7.45
N SER A 40 -0.39 11.08 -6.43
CA SER A 40 0.56 12.20 -6.48
C SER A 40 1.98 11.72 -6.16
N PHE A 41 2.94 12.19 -6.93
CA PHE A 41 4.34 11.79 -6.84
C PHE A 41 5.23 13.03 -6.83
N GLU A 42 6.33 12.95 -6.08
CA GLU A 42 7.42 13.92 -6.13
C GLU A 42 8.67 13.17 -6.60
N GLN A 43 9.15 13.49 -7.80
CA GLN A 43 10.37 12.88 -8.30
C GLN A 43 11.08 13.72 -9.36
N PHE A 44 12.37 13.43 -9.57
CA PHE A 44 13.13 13.97 -10.67
C PHE A 44 12.69 13.32 -11.97
N LEU A 45 12.24 14.13 -12.92
CA LEU A 45 11.86 13.69 -14.27
C LEU A 45 12.89 14.21 -15.28
N SER A 46 13.21 13.39 -16.27
CA SER A 46 14.02 13.82 -17.42
C SER A 46 13.26 14.88 -18.23
N ALA A 47 13.97 15.62 -19.07
CA ALA A 47 13.35 16.58 -19.98
C ALA A 47 12.37 15.89 -20.95
N GLU A 48 12.73 14.68 -21.41
CA GLU A 48 11.88 13.84 -22.25
C GLU A 48 10.59 13.43 -21.54
N ASP A 49 10.69 12.98 -20.27
CA ASP A 49 9.52 12.60 -19.47
C ASP A 49 8.59 13.79 -19.21
N LYS A 50 9.16 14.97 -18.90
CA LYS A 50 8.38 16.21 -18.71
C LYS A 50 7.64 16.61 -19.98
N ASN A 51 8.35 16.59 -21.12
CA ASN A 51 7.76 16.89 -22.42
C ASN A 51 6.66 15.89 -22.81
N TYR A 52 6.91 14.59 -22.61
CA TYR A 52 5.92 13.55 -22.85
C TYR A 52 4.66 13.74 -22.00
N LEU A 53 4.81 14.07 -20.71
CA LEU A 53 3.71 14.32 -19.80
C LEU A 53 3.06 15.70 -19.99
N ARG A 54 3.62 16.55 -20.86
CA ARG A 54 3.19 17.95 -21.09
C ARG A 54 3.11 18.77 -19.80
N LEU A 55 4.10 18.55 -18.94
CA LEU A 55 4.18 19.34 -17.72
C LEU A 55 4.65 20.76 -18.06
N PRO A 56 4.10 21.80 -17.42
CA PRO A 56 4.55 23.16 -17.63
C PRO A 56 6.05 23.28 -17.29
N ASP A 57 6.79 24.01 -18.13
CA ASP A 57 8.15 24.44 -17.81
C ASP A 57 8.04 25.50 -16.70
N GLU A 58 7.91 25.03 -15.48
CA GLU A 58 8.06 25.88 -14.31
C GLU A 58 9.52 26.31 -14.24
N GLY A 59 9.96 27.34 -14.92
CA GLY A 59 11.34 27.89 -14.93
C GLY A 59 12.14 27.81 -13.62
N GLY A 60 11.94 26.76 -12.89
CA GLY A 60 12.43 26.41 -11.58
C GLY A 60 13.68 25.57 -11.66
N ASP A 61 14.52 25.77 -10.64
CA ASP A 61 15.74 25.04 -10.30
C ASP A 61 15.77 23.62 -10.90
N ALA A 62 16.69 23.36 -11.81
CA ALA A 62 16.93 22.02 -12.40
C ALA A 62 17.24 20.93 -11.35
N GLY A 63 17.31 21.30 -10.08
CA GLY A 63 17.60 20.45 -8.93
C GLY A 63 16.41 20.10 -8.03
N LYS A 64 15.17 20.47 -8.39
CA LYS A 64 13.99 20.13 -7.58
C LYS A 64 13.16 19.01 -8.19
N PRO A 65 12.60 18.09 -7.38
CA PRO A 65 11.66 17.10 -7.85
C PRO A 65 10.37 17.78 -8.36
N ALA A 66 9.81 17.27 -9.44
CA ALA A 66 8.51 17.72 -9.95
C ALA A 66 7.40 17.04 -9.13
N ALA A 67 6.41 17.83 -8.69
CA ALA A 67 5.18 17.33 -8.10
C ALA A 67 4.18 17.02 -9.23
N VAL A 68 3.87 15.74 -9.43
CA VAL A 68 2.97 15.27 -10.49
C VAL A 68 1.77 14.54 -9.89
N ALA A 69 0.58 15.02 -10.15
CA ALA A 69 -0.63 14.26 -9.90
C ALA A 69 -1.11 13.61 -11.21
N ILE A 70 -1.18 12.29 -11.22
CA ILE A 70 -1.55 11.52 -12.43
C ILE A 70 -2.92 11.92 -12.96
N THR A 71 -3.85 12.26 -12.07
CA THR A 71 -5.20 12.72 -12.43
C THR A 71 -5.23 14.09 -13.12
N ASP A 72 -4.15 14.86 -13.01
CA ASP A 72 -4.06 16.21 -13.57
C ASP A 72 -3.34 16.23 -14.93
N LEU A 73 -2.77 15.09 -15.37
CA LEU A 73 -2.07 14.97 -16.66
C LEU A 73 -2.99 15.32 -17.83
N ASP A 74 -2.45 16.05 -18.82
CA ASP A 74 -3.17 16.37 -20.07
C ASP A 74 -3.23 15.13 -20.98
N ALA A 75 -4.28 14.33 -20.75
CA ALA A 75 -4.58 13.13 -21.53
C ALA A 75 -6.08 12.85 -21.53
N GLU A 76 -6.59 12.21 -22.56
CA GLU A 76 -7.94 11.64 -22.60
C GLU A 76 -7.96 10.22 -22.02
N LEU A 77 -6.89 9.45 -22.25
CA LEU A 77 -6.73 8.09 -21.77
C LEU A 77 -5.37 7.91 -21.10
N LEU A 78 -5.38 7.32 -19.92
CA LEU A 78 -4.20 6.84 -19.23
C LEU A 78 -4.12 5.32 -19.33
N VAL A 79 -2.95 4.80 -19.70
CA VAL A 79 -2.54 3.41 -19.54
C VAL A 79 -1.57 3.39 -18.37
N ILE A 80 -1.99 2.84 -17.26
CA ILE A 80 -1.22 2.84 -16.01
C ILE A 80 -0.81 1.42 -15.69
N GLU A 81 0.49 1.16 -15.63
CA GLU A 81 1.04 -0.14 -15.22
C GLU A 81 1.67 -0.04 -13.83
N PHE A 82 1.06 -0.72 -12.85
CA PHE A 82 1.72 -0.99 -11.58
C PHE A 82 2.68 -2.17 -11.76
N LEU A 83 3.94 -1.92 -11.47
CA LEU A 83 5.02 -2.88 -11.67
C LEU A 83 5.95 -2.95 -10.46
N ASN A 84 6.87 -3.91 -10.45
CA ASN A 84 8.02 -3.91 -9.55
C ASN A 84 9.24 -4.44 -10.32
N ARG A 85 10.41 -3.77 -10.19
CA ARG A 85 11.61 -4.16 -10.94
C ARG A 85 12.07 -5.60 -10.66
N TYR A 86 11.76 -6.16 -9.48
CA TYR A 86 12.13 -7.52 -9.08
C TYR A 86 11.08 -8.57 -9.44
N CYS A 87 9.95 -8.16 -10.02
CA CYS A 87 8.89 -9.06 -10.47
C CYS A 87 9.25 -9.64 -11.86
N PRO A 88 9.42 -10.97 -12.01
CA PRO A 88 9.76 -11.58 -13.30
C PRO A 88 8.71 -11.34 -14.38
N SER A 89 7.43 -11.40 -14.03
CA SER A 89 6.33 -11.12 -14.96
C SER A 89 6.34 -9.69 -15.46
N CYS A 90 6.67 -8.71 -14.58
CA CYS A 90 6.86 -7.32 -14.99
C CYS A 90 8.03 -7.15 -15.95
N GLN A 91 9.18 -7.77 -15.65
CA GLN A 91 10.34 -7.71 -16.55
C GLN A 91 10.03 -8.32 -17.92
N ALA A 92 9.27 -9.42 -17.95
CA ALA A 92 8.86 -10.08 -19.18
C ALA A 92 7.82 -9.27 -20.00
N GLN A 93 7.07 -8.35 -19.36
CA GLN A 93 6.09 -7.48 -20.02
C GLN A 93 6.72 -6.23 -20.64
N VAL A 94 7.90 -5.79 -20.18
CA VAL A 94 8.55 -4.54 -20.67
C VAL A 94 8.63 -4.44 -22.19
N PRO A 95 9.08 -5.48 -22.97
CA PRO A 95 9.15 -5.37 -24.42
C PRO A 95 7.80 -5.06 -25.08
N LEU A 96 6.71 -5.62 -24.54
CA LEU A 96 5.35 -5.38 -24.98
C LEU A 96 4.93 -3.92 -24.74
N MET A 97 5.15 -3.42 -23.51
CA MET A 97 4.82 -2.04 -23.16
C MET A 97 5.64 -1.03 -23.97
N ASN A 98 6.94 -1.31 -24.22
CA ASN A 98 7.79 -0.52 -25.09
C ASN A 98 7.28 -0.50 -26.54
N ALA A 99 6.77 -1.64 -27.03
CA ALA A 99 6.19 -1.73 -28.38
C ALA A 99 4.88 -0.93 -28.48
N ALA A 100 4.00 -1.08 -27.49
CA ALA A 100 2.74 -0.32 -27.41
C ALA A 100 2.99 1.19 -27.35
N TYR A 101 3.98 1.64 -26.55
CA TYR A 101 4.37 3.05 -26.50
C TYR A 101 4.78 3.56 -27.88
N ARG A 102 5.70 2.85 -28.56
CA ARG A 102 6.16 3.25 -29.90
C ARG A 102 5.04 3.28 -30.93
N ALA A 103 4.12 2.32 -30.88
CA ALA A 103 2.95 2.29 -31.76
C ALA A 103 2.06 3.53 -31.56
N ILE A 104 1.78 3.91 -30.31
CA ILE A 104 0.95 5.08 -29.96
C ILE A 104 1.65 6.37 -30.41
N GLU A 105 2.94 6.54 -30.12
CA GLU A 105 3.71 7.71 -30.53
C GLU A 105 3.82 7.86 -32.05
N GLY A 106 3.74 6.74 -32.79
CA GLY A 106 3.71 6.71 -34.26
C GLY A 106 2.36 7.10 -34.88
N LEU A 107 1.28 7.20 -34.09
CA LEU A 107 -0.06 7.51 -34.55
C LEU A 107 -0.45 8.94 -34.16
N PRO A 108 -0.53 9.91 -35.12
CA PRO A 108 -0.81 11.31 -34.82
C PRO A 108 -2.07 11.53 -33.98
N ASP A 109 -3.12 10.77 -34.26
CA ASP A 109 -4.42 10.88 -33.57
C ASP A 109 -4.36 10.38 -32.10
N PHE A 110 -3.50 9.41 -31.78
CA PHE A 110 -3.39 8.84 -30.44
C PHE A 110 -2.30 9.47 -29.58
N LYS A 111 -1.19 9.86 -30.17
CA LYS A 111 -0.04 10.50 -29.51
C LYS A 111 -0.42 11.66 -28.58
N HIS A 112 -1.47 12.39 -28.92
CA HIS A 112 -1.93 13.54 -28.13
C HIS A 112 -2.97 13.18 -27.08
N GLN A 113 -3.65 12.05 -27.21
CA GLN A 113 -4.76 11.64 -26.36
C GLN A 113 -4.34 10.62 -25.28
N VAL A 114 -3.32 9.80 -25.53
CA VAL A 114 -2.92 8.68 -24.66
C VAL A 114 -1.62 9.01 -23.93
N ARG A 115 -1.55 8.62 -22.65
CA ARG A 115 -0.29 8.57 -21.89
C ARG A 115 -0.12 7.19 -21.29
N ILE A 116 1.02 6.57 -21.56
CA ILE A 116 1.48 5.35 -20.89
C ILE A 116 2.40 5.77 -19.74
N ILE A 117 2.13 5.29 -18.55
CA ILE A 117 2.94 5.53 -17.36
C ILE A 117 3.11 4.26 -16.54
N GLY A 118 4.26 4.10 -15.90
CA GLY A 118 4.51 3.08 -14.91
C GLY A 118 4.43 3.64 -13.49
N ILE A 119 4.05 2.80 -12.53
CA ILE A 119 4.14 3.07 -11.08
C ILE A 119 4.87 1.89 -10.45
N ALA A 120 6.10 2.13 -9.97
CA ALA A 120 6.97 1.08 -9.48
C ALA A 120 6.80 0.87 -7.97
N SER A 121 5.85 0.01 -7.59
CA SER A 121 5.47 -0.25 -6.20
C SER A 121 6.56 -0.96 -5.41
N GLY A 122 7.00 -0.36 -4.32
CA GLY A 122 8.08 -0.85 -3.46
C GLY A 122 9.48 -0.63 -4.05
N ASN A 123 9.62 0.26 -5.04
CA ASN A 123 10.92 0.63 -5.63
C ASN A 123 11.27 2.08 -5.33
N SER A 124 12.55 2.33 -5.05
CA SER A 124 13.12 3.68 -4.88
C SER A 124 13.35 4.37 -6.23
N PHE A 125 13.68 5.67 -6.17
CA PHE A 125 14.03 6.44 -7.36
C PHE A 125 15.22 5.83 -8.11
N GLU A 126 16.28 5.45 -7.40
CA GLU A 126 17.50 4.86 -7.97
C GLU A 126 17.21 3.51 -8.64
N GLU A 127 16.35 2.70 -8.03
CA GLU A 127 15.92 1.41 -8.59
C GLU A 127 15.10 1.60 -9.86
N VAL A 128 14.21 2.59 -9.89
CA VAL A 128 13.40 2.95 -11.07
C VAL A 128 14.30 3.47 -12.19
N ALA A 129 15.22 4.39 -11.87
CA ALA A 129 16.14 4.95 -12.86
C ALA A 129 17.04 3.87 -13.47
N ALA A 130 17.57 2.96 -12.64
CA ALA A 130 18.38 1.84 -13.12
C ALA A 130 17.57 0.88 -14.00
N PHE A 131 16.33 0.55 -13.59
CA PHE A 131 15.45 -0.33 -14.35
C PHE A 131 15.04 0.26 -15.69
N LYS A 132 14.67 1.55 -15.71
CA LYS A 132 14.31 2.30 -16.92
C LYS A 132 15.47 2.29 -17.92
N LYS A 133 16.70 2.53 -17.44
CA LYS A 133 17.91 2.48 -18.27
C LYS A 133 18.23 1.08 -18.77
N GLU A 134 18.22 0.06 -17.89
CA GLU A 134 18.54 -1.34 -18.21
C GLU A 134 17.59 -1.92 -19.27
N LYS A 135 16.31 -1.58 -19.18
CA LYS A 135 15.24 -2.11 -20.04
C LYS A 135 14.83 -1.16 -21.17
N GLU A 136 15.55 -0.05 -21.35
CA GLU A 136 15.29 0.96 -22.39
C GLU A 136 13.82 1.39 -22.43
N ILE A 137 13.23 1.68 -21.23
CA ILE A 137 11.82 2.03 -21.13
C ILE A 137 11.62 3.49 -21.52
N PRO A 138 10.84 3.78 -22.59
CA PRO A 138 10.73 5.12 -23.15
C PRO A 138 9.69 6.02 -22.47
N PHE A 139 8.85 5.47 -21.60
CA PHE A 139 7.80 6.21 -20.91
C PHE A 139 8.17 6.47 -19.45
N PRO A 140 7.51 7.46 -18.80
CA PRO A 140 7.74 7.78 -17.41
C PRO A 140 7.35 6.64 -16.46
N ILE A 141 8.20 6.37 -15.45
CA ILE A 141 7.89 5.49 -14.34
C ILE A 141 8.01 6.29 -13.04
N PHE A 142 6.94 6.31 -12.26
CA PHE A 142 6.90 6.93 -10.94
C PHE A 142 7.29 5.92 -9.85
N GLN A 143 8.11 6.37 -8.91
CA GLN A 143 8.46 5.57 -7.73
C GLN A 143 7.29 5.51 -6.75
N ASP A 144 7.08 4.37 -6.13
CA ASP A 144 6.10 4.17 -5.05
C ASP A 144 6.73 3.31 -3.93
N PRO A 145 7.83 3.80 -3.27
CA PRO A 145 8.63 3.00 -2.35
C PRO A 145 7.84 2.53 -1.14
N ASP A 146 6.85 3.30 -0.73
CA ASP A 146 6.00 3.03 0.42
C ASP A 146 4.65 2.38 0.04
N PHE A 147 4.49 1.92 -1.19
CA PHE A 147 3.24 1.32 -1.71
C PHE A 147 2.01 2.23 -1.53
N THR A 148 2.19 3.53 -1.46
CA THR A 148 1.10 4.49 -1.22
C THR A 148 0.11 4.50 -2.39
N ALA A 149 0.61 4.55 -3.61
CA ALA A 149 -0.22 4.49 -4.80
C ALA A 149 -0.85 3.11 -5.00
N TYR A 150 -0.08 2.04 -4.75
CA TYR A 150 -0.57 0.66 -4.82
C TYR A 150 -1.68 0.39 -3.80
N ASP A 151 -1.53 0.90 -2.59
CA ASP A 151 -2.54 0.79 -1.53
C ASP A 151 -3.80 1.63 -1.89
N ALA A 152 -3.63 2.80 -2.52
CA ALA A 152 -4.75 3.67 -2.90
C ALA A 152 -5.71 3.05 -3.93
N ILE A 153 -5.22 2.13 -4.76
CA ILE A 153 -6.05 1.36 -5.72
C ILE A 153 -6.58 0.04 -5.14
N GLY A 154 -6.46 -0.16 -3.83
CA GLY A 154 -7.00 -1.34 -3.12
C GLY A 154 -6.07 -2.53 -3.09
N THR A 155 -4.77 -2.36 -3.30
CA THR A 155 -3.75 -3.42 -3.24
C THR A 155 -4.12 -4.62 -4.12
N PRO A 156 -3.93 -4.57 -5.44
CA PRO A 156 -4.12 -5.72 -6.33
C PRO A 156 -3.38 -6.96 -5.84
N ASP A 157 -3.80 -8.14 -6.29
CA ASP A 157 -3.23 -9.42 -5.84
C ASP A 157 -1.87 -9.73 -6.51
N GLY A 158 -1.22 -8.73 -7.11
CA GLY A 158 0.11 -8.85 -7.71
C GLY A 158 0.43 -7.75 -8.72
N THR A 159 1.63 -7.86 -9.31
CA THR A 159 2.10 -7.08 -10.44
C THR A 159 2.61 -8.04 -11.54
N PRO A 160 2.59 -7.65 -12.84
CA PRO A 160 2.07 -6.37 -13.33
C PRO A 160 0.56 -6.26 -13.16
N PHE A 161 0.08 -5.04 -12.91
CA PHE A 161 -1.34 -4.73 -12.90
C PHE A 161 -1.57 -3.50 -13.78
N THR A 162 -2.26 -3.70 -14.89
CA THR A 162 -2.48 -2.66 -15.91
C THR A 162 -3.92 -2.14 -15.83
N MET A 163 -4.09 -0.84 -15.91
CA MET A 163 -5.40 -0.16 -15.98
C MET A 163 -5.47 0.76 -17.17
N LEU A 164 -6.64 0.83 -17.79
CA LEU A 164 -7.03 1.88 -18.72
C LEU A 164 -8.04 2.80 -18.03
N ALA A 165 -7.74 4.10 -17.95
CA ALA A 165 -8.63 5.08 -17.34
C ALA A 165 -8.87 6.23 -18.31
N ARG A 166 -10.13 6.50 -18.65
CA ARG A 166 -10.54 7.55 -19.57
C ARG A 166 -11.10 8.78 -18.86
N ARG A 167 -10.76 9.95 -19.36
CA ARG A 167 -11.25 11.23 -18.85
C ARG A 167 -12.69 11.45 -19.28
N VAL A 168 -13.59 11.61 -18.32
CA VAL A 168 -15.00 11.94 -18.53
C VAL A 168 -15.40 12.98 -17.49
N ASN A 169 -15.91 14.13 -17.93
CA ASN A 169 -16.29 15.25 -17.05
C ASN A 169 -15.18 15.66 -16.05
N GLY A 170 -13.94 15.76 -16.54
CA GLY A 170 -12.78 16.20 -15.76
C GLY A 170 -12.21 15.15 -14.80
N ARG A 171 -12.75 13.92 -14.76
CA ARG A 171 -12.25 12.82 -13.93
C ARG A 171 -11.88 11.61 -14.77
N PHE A 172 -10.85 10.90 -14.37
CA PHE A 172 -10.51 9.60 -14.97
C PHE A 172 -11.39 8.50 -14.37
N ILE A 173 -12.09 7.76 -15.24
CA ILE A 173 -12.86 6.58 -14.88
C ILE A 173 -12.15 5.35 -15.44
N VAL A 174 -11.93 4.35 -14.60
CA VAL A 174 -11.32 3.09 -15.00
C VAL A 174 -12.28 2.34 -15.92
N LEU A 175 -11.79 1.92 -17.09
CA LEU A 175 -12.55 1.17 -18.09
C LEU A 175 -12.19 -0.31 -18.08
N SER A 176 -10.92 -0.63 -17.87
CA SER A 176 -10.45 -2.00 -17.76
C SER A 176 -9.33 -2.13 -16.75
N THR A 177 -9.19 -3.33 -16.20
CA THR A 177 -8.08 -3.74 -15.34
C THR A 177 -7.60 -5.12 -15.76
N HIS A 178 -6.29 -5.33 -15.75
CA HIS A 178 -5.67 -6.60 -16.09
C HIS A 178 -4.60 -6.95 -15.04
N LEU A 179 -4.74 -8.09 -14.39
CA LEU A 179 -3.73 -8.64 -13.48
C LEU A 179 -2.88 -9.67 -14.21
N GLY A 180 -1.57 -9.55 -14.10
CA GLY A 180 -0.62 -10.41 -14.80
C GLY A 180 -0.21 -9.87 -16.16
N ARG A 181 0.45 -10.69 -16.96
CA ARG A 181 0.97 -10.28 -18.26
C ARG A 181 -0.14 -10.15 -19.30
N ILE A 182 -0.10 -9.07 -20.06
CA ILE A 182 -0.93 -8.88 -21.27
C ILE A 182 -0.42 -9.83 -22.35
N GLY A 183 -1.33 -10.38 -23.16
CA GLY A 183 -1.02 -11.38 -24.18
C GLY A 183 -0.14 -10.86 -25.30
N SER A 184 -0.47 -9.67 -25.84
CA SER A 184 0.30 -9.06 -26.95
C SER A 184 0.15 -7.53 -26.97
N ALA A 185 1.03 -6.87 -27.75
CA ALA A 185 0.95 -5.41 -27.96
C ALA A 185 -0.30 -5.03 -28.79
N GLU A 186 -0.75 -5.93 -29.67
CA GLU A 186 -1.95 -5.77 -30.48
C GLU A 186 -3.21 -5.83 -29.61
N GLU A 187 -3.25 -6.71 -28.61
CA GLU A 187 -4.33 -6.77 -27.62
C GLU A 187 -4.43 -5.46 -26.87
N LEU A 188 -3.31 -4.96 -26.33
CA LEU A 188 -3.28 -3.66 -25.63
C LEU A 188 -3.69 -2.52 -26.55
N ALA A 189 -3.22 -2.49 -27.79
CA ALA A 189 -3.59 -1.46 -28.76
C ALA A 189 -5.09 -1.48 -29.07
N SER A 190 -5.69 -2.66 -29.22
CA SER A 190 -7.14 -2.83 -29.40
C SER A 190 -7.92 -2.32 -28.17
N ASP A 191 -7.46 -2.63 -26.96
CA ASP A 191 -8.08 -2.15 -25.74
C ASP A 191 -8.00 -0.62 -25.61
N ILE A 192 -6.88 -0.01 -25.99
CA ILE A 192 -6.70 1.44 -26.05
C ILE A 192 -7.67 2.07 -27.04
N GLN A 193 -7.79 1.50 -28.25
CA GLN A 193 -8.71 2.01 -29.27
C GLN A 193 -10.17 1.90 -28.78
N ASN A 194 -10.56 0.77 -28.22
CA ASN A 194 -11.90 0.56 -27.66
C ASN A 194 -12.19 1.56 -26.53
N ALA A 195 -11.20 1.82 -25.66
CA ALA A 195 -11.32 2.78 -24.59
C ALA A 195 -11.53 4.21 -25.11
N LEU A 196 -10.81 4.61 -26.16
CA LEU A 196 -10.95 5.95 -26.78
C LEU A 196 -12.29 6.15 -27.52
N THR A 197 -12.82 5.08 -28.12
CA THR A 197 -14.08 5.14 -28.89
C THR A 197 -15.33 4.88 -28.03
N SER A 198 -15.17 4.49 -26.76
CA SER A 198 -16.29 4.27 -25.84
C SER A 198 -17.13 5.53 -25.62
N GLU A 199 -18.45 5.38 -25.64
CA GLU A 199 -19.37 6.50 -25.45
C GLU A 199 -19.28 7.11 -24.03
N PRO A 200 -19.05 8.43 -23.86
CA PRO A 200 -18.93 9.07 -22.56
C PRO A 200 -20.14 8.84 -21.64
N ALA A 201 -21.34 8.77 -22.21
CA ALA A 201 -22.58 8.52 -21.45
C ALA A 201 -22.59 7.10 -20.84
N ALA A 202 -22.08 6.09 -21.56
CA ALA A 202 -21.97 4.71 -21.07
C ALA A 202 -20.95 4.64 -19.91
N ILE A 203 -19.83 5.32 -20.04
CA ILE A 203 -18.80 5.42 -18.99
C ILE A 203 -19.36 6.09 -17.73
N GLN A 204 -20.13 7.18 -17.88
CA GLN A 204 -20.80 7.83 -16.75
C GLN A 204 -21.83 6.93 -16.07
N ALA A 205 -22.60 6.18 -16.83
CA ALA A 205 -23.56 5.22 -16.27
C ALA A 205 -22.86 4.15 -15.44
N MET A 206 -21.74 3.61 -15.94
CA MET A 206 -20.89 2.67 -15.22
C MET A 206 -20.35 3.27 -13.92
N ALA A 207 -19.84 4.51 -13.94
CA ALA A 207 -19.31 5.18 -12.76
C ALA A 207 -20.40 5.47 -11.69
N ARG A 208 -21.61 5.79 -12.10
CA ARG A 208 -22.74 6.01 -11.17
C ARG A 208 -23.19 4.73 -10.47
N ALA A 209 -23.10 3.57 -11.14
CA ALA A 209 -23.45 2.29 -10.56
C ALA A 209 -22.45 1.84 -9.47
N LYS A 210 -21.23 2.40 -9.45
CA LYS A 210 -20.11 2.05 -8.55
C LYS A 210 -19.87 3.07 -7.41
N ALA A 211 -20.87 3.77 -6.94
CA ALA A 211 -20.76 4.88 -5.96
C ALA A 211 -20.25 4.47 -4.54
N HIS A 212 -19.48 3.39 -4.40
CA HIS A 212 -18.89 2.98 -3.13
C HIS A 212 -17.40 3.35 -3.08
N PRO A 213 -16.91 3.91 -1.96
CA PRO A 213 -15.49 4.24 -1.82
C PRO A 213 -14.62 2.98 -1.91
N LEU A 214 -13.46 3.11 -2.55
CA LEU A 214 -12.40 2.12 -2.47
C LEU A 214 -11.99 1.97 -1.01
N ALA A 215 -11.99 0.75 -0.51
CA ALA A 215 -11.60 0.50 0.86
C ALA A 215 -10.10 0.25 0.95
N ASP A 216 -9.55 0.46 2.15
CA ASP A 216 -8.17 0.13 2.46
C ASP A 216 -7.91 -1.38 2.29
N GLY A 217 -7.41 -1.77 1.10
CA GLY A 217 -7.11 -3.16 0.71
C GLY A 217 -5.98 -3.84 1.47
N ARG A 218 -5.36 -3.13 2.43
CA ARG A 218 -4.13 -3.55 3.13
C ARG A 218 -4.28 -4.76 4.04
N MET A 219 -5.50 -5.13 4.44
CA MET A 219 -5.74 -6.15 5.45
C MET A 219 -6.12 -7.49 4.83
N LEU A 220 -5.15 -8.37 4.63
CA LEU A 220 -5.41 -9.78 4.38
C LEU A 220 -5.80 -10.46 5.69
N LYS A 221 -6.97 -11.12 5.75
CA LYS A 221 -7.34 -11.92 6.93
C LYS A 221 -6.63 -13.26 6.86
N LEU A 222 -5.72 -13.50 7.79
CA LEU A 222 -5.18 -14.84 8.01
C LEU A 222 -6.29 -15.74 8.54
N LYS A 223 -6.54 -16.86 7.85
CA LYS A 223 -7.53 -17.86 8.25
C LYS A 223 -6.91 -18.78 9.31
N LEU A 224 -6.65 -18.26 10.51
CA LEU A 224 -6.24 -19.06 11.67
C LEU A 224 -7.35 -19.01 12.73
N PRO A 225 -7.66 -20.14 13.38
CA PRO A 225 -8.50 -20.16 14.56
C PRO A 225 -7.95 -19.23 15.66
N GLU A 226 -8.81 -18.51 16.36
CA GLU A 226 -8.41 -17.55 17.41
C GLU A 226 -7.50 -18.20 18.47
N GLN A 227 -7.79 -19.45 18.84
CA GLN A 227 -6.99 -20.22 19.79
C GLN A 227 -5.55 -20.44 19.31
N GLU A 228 -5.38 -20.78 18.06
CA GLU A 228 -4.07 -21.01 17.44
C GLU A 228 -3.27 -19.69 17.35
N LEU A 229 -3.93 -18.61 16.93
CA LEU A 229 -3.32 -17.28 16.91
C LEU A 229 -2.86 -16.85 18.30
N ARG A 230 -3.69 -17.03 19.35
CA ARG A 230 -3.31 -16.74 20.73
C ARG A 230 -2.08 -17.55 21.18
N THR A 231 -2.00 -18.80 20.79
CA THR A 231 -0.85 -19.67 21.09
C THR A 231 0.44 -19.15 20.42
N LEU A 232 0.36 -18.75 19.15
CA LEU A 232 1.49 -18.15 18.41
C LEU A 232 1.92 -16.81 19.02
N ILE A 233 0.98 -15.95 19.39
CA ILE A 233 1.26 -14.67 20.08
C ILE A 233 1.96 -14.91 21.41
N LEU A 234 1.46 -15.80 22.26
CA LEU A 234 2.09 -16.14 23.53
C LEU A 234 3.49 -16.71 23.35
N LYS A 235 3.70 -17.60 22.38
CA LYS A 235 5.02 -18.13 22.04
C LYS A 235 5.96 -17.03 21.61
N SER A 236 5.49 -16.09 20.76
CA SER A 236 6.28 -14.96 20.29
C SER A 236 6.70 -14.02 21.42
N MET A 237 5.80 -13.73 22.35
CA MET A 237 6.09 -12.91 23.54
C MET A 237 7.06 -13.61 24.50
N ARG A 238 6.90 -14.92 24.73
CA ARG A 238 7.83 -15.69 25.56
C ARG A 238 9.24 -15.68 24.99
N THR A 239 9.38 -15.78 23.67
CA THR A 239 10.69 -15.67 23.01
C THR A 239 11.30 -14.28 23.20
N ALA A 240 10.50 -13.23 23.29
CA ALA A 240 10.97 -11.85 23.51
C ALA A 240 11.61 -11.65 24.91
N VAL A 241 11.10 -12.38 25.92
CA VAL A 241 11.59 -12.28 27.33
C VAL A 241 12.50 -13.42 27.75
N ALA A 242 12.83 -14.36 26.88
CA ALA A 242 13.56 -15.60 27.19
C ALA A 242 15.04 -15.43 27.60
N ALA A 243 15.48 -14.20 27.91
CA ALA A 243 16.82 -13.97 28.53
C ALA A 243 16.89 -14.45 29.99
N GLU A 244 15.76 -14.74 30.66
CA GLU A 244 15.70 -15.21 32.03
C GLU A 244 15.44 -16.72 32.07
N LYS A 245 16.12 -17.40 32.99
CA LYS A 245 16.06 -18.87 33.21
C LYS A 245 14.69 -19.40 33.63
N THR A 246 13.72 -18.53 33.91
CA THR A 246 12.38 -18.89 34.39
C THR A 246 11.36 -18.78 33.25
N PRO A 247 10.46 -19.75 33.06
CA PRO A 247 9.39 -19.65 32.07
C PRO A 247 8.51 -18.41 32.34
N ALA A 248 8.46 -17.49 31.37
CA ALA A 248 7.69 -16.26 31.50
C ALA A 248 6.20 -16.55 31.63
N HIS A 249 5.60 -16.07 32.75
CA HIS A 249 4.17 -16.16 33.00
C HIS A 249 3.47 -14.95 32.42
N ILE A 250 3.01 -15.06 31.17
CA ILE A 250 2.41 -13.92 30.45
C ILE A 250 0.89 -14.02 30.51
N ARG A 251 0.25 -13.01 31.12
CA ARG A 251 -1.20 -12.78 31.05
C ARG A 251 -1.52 -12.04 29.77
N LEU A 252 -2.30 -12.63 28.87
CA LEU A 252 -2.62 -12.08 27.56
C LEU A 252 -4.01 -11.44 27.54
N ALA A 253 -4.09 -10.19 27.12
CA ALA A 253 -5.32 -9.45 26.82
C ALA A 253 -5.37 -9.06 25.34
N LYS A 254 -6.56 -9.02 24.76
CA LYS A 254 -6.82 -8.53 23.40
C LYS A 254 -7.35 -7.11 23.48
N ILE A 255 -6.75 -6.19 22.73
CA ILE A 255 -7.16 -4.81 22.60
C ILE A 255 -7.62 -4.61 21.15
N VAL A 256 -8.75 -3.95 20.95
CA VAL A 256 -9.25 -3.57 19.63
C VAL A 256 -9.10 -2.06 19.47
N LEU A 257 -8.22 -1.64 18.59
CA LEU A 257 -8.00 -0.25 18.24
C LEU A 257 -8.93 0.13 17.07
N PRO A 258 -9.66 1.25 17.14
CA PRO A 258 -10.63 1.63 16.11
C PRO A 258 -10.06 1.74 14.69
N LYS A 259 -8.82 2.28 14.54
CA LYS A 259 -8.17 2.47 13.24
C LYS A 259 -7.19 1.35 12.91
N SER A 260 -6.46 0.85 13.90
CA SER A 260 -5.35 -0.09 13.72
C SER A 260 -5.74 -1.56 13.92
N GLY A 261 -6.98 -1.84 14.31
CA GLY A 261 -7.47 -3.21 14.53
C GLY A 261 -6.90 -3.87 15.78
N VAL A 262 -6.72 -5.20 15.74
CA VAL A 262 -6.37 -5.99 16.93
C VAL A 262 -4.88 -5.88 17.27
N ILE A 263 -4.61 -5.68 18.57
CA ILE A 263 -3.29 -5.80 19.19
C ILE A 263 -3.44 -6.64 20.47
N TYR A 264 -2.40 -7.36 20.85
CA TYR A 264 -2.39 -8.16 22.08
C TYR A 264 -1.44 -7.53 23.09
N ARG A 265 -1.92 -7.35 24.32
CA ARG A 265 -1.12 -6.90 25.48
C ARG A 265 -0.77 -8.10 26.33
N GLY A 266 0.52 -8.32 26.54
CA GLY A 266 1.06 -9.32 27.46
C GLY A 266 1.64 -8.65 28.69
N GLU A 267 1.32 -9.17 29.87
CA GLU A 267 1.89 -8.74 31.13
C GLU A 267 2.70 -9.90 31.72
N ASN A 268 4.00 -9.74 31.75
CA ASN A 268 4.92 -10.71 32.38
C ASN A 268 5.13 -10.34 33.84
N LYS A 269 4.75 -11.25 34.76
CA LYS A 269 4.86 -11.07 36.20
C LYS A 269 6.01 -11.85 36.83
N SER A 270 6.92 -12.38 36.04
CA SER A 270 8.00 -13.24 36.53
C SER A 270 9.18 -12.48 37.15
N GLY A 271 9.25 -11.15 37.01
CA GLY A 271 10.30 -10.28 37.55
C GLY A 271 9.83 -9.43 38.72
N SER A 272 10.74 -8.60 39.26
CA SER A 272 10.48 -7.64 40.35
C SER A 272 9.51 -6.52 39.98
N SER A 273 9.39 -6.23 38.68
CA SER A 273 8.42 -5.28 38.11
C SER A 273 7.72 -5.93 36.92
N PRO A 274 6.41 -5.70 36.74
CA PRO A 274 5.70 -6.27 35.59
C PRO A 274 6.21 -5.65 34.28
N GLU A 275 6.63 -6.51 33.35
CA GLU A 275 7.03 -6.11 32.01
C GLU A 275 5.81 -6.17 31.08
N ILE A 276 5.54 -5.07 30.37
CA ILE A 276 4.43 -4.97 29.43
C ILE A 276 4.98 -5.12 28.01
N LEU A 277 4.43 -6.09 27.30
CA LEU A 277 4.70 -6.34 25.89
C LEU A 277 3.43 -6.18 25.07
N TYR A 278 3.60 -5.75 23.84
CA TYR A 278 2.54 -5.70 22.84
C TYR A 278 2.92 -6.58 21.65
N ALA A 279 1.95 -7.27 21.08
CA ALA A 279 2.15 -8.06 19.86
C ALA A 279 1.06 -7.76 18.85
N LYS A 280 1.46 -7.65 17.59
CA LYS A 280 0.57 -7.44 16.46
C LYS A 280 0.86 -8.46 15.37
N LEU A 281 -0.20 -9.16 14.91
CA LEU A 281 -0.16 -9.90 13.65
C LEU A 281 -0.28 -8.89 12.51
N ILE A 282 0.67 -8.93 11.59
CA ILE A 282 0.66 -8.16 10.35
C ILE A 282 0.44 -9.12 9.20
N SER A 283 -0.51 -8.80 8.34
CA SER A 283 -0.88 -9.59 7.17
C SER A 283 -0.96 -8.68 5.96
N ARG A 284 -0.21 -8.99 4.89
CA ARG A 284 -0.19 -8.20 3.66
C ARG A 284 -0.44 -9.09 2.45
N LYS A 285 -1.16 -8.57 1.46
CA LYS A 285 -1.26 -9.19 0.15
C LYS A 285 0.10 -9.20 -0.54
N PRO A 286 0.36 -10.14 -1.46
CA PRO A 286 1.58 -10.15 -2.25
C PRO A 286 1.60 -8.95 -3.22
N THR A 287 2.79 -8.57 -3.64
CA THR A 287 3.01 -7.61 -4.75
C THR A 287 3.48 -8.29 -6.02
N CYS A 288 3.39 -9.60 -6.10
CA CYS A 288 3.84 -10.43 -7.21
C CYS A 288 2.75 -11.46 -7.51
N ASP A 289 2.44 -11.66 -8.77
CA ASP A 289 1.40 -12.57 -9.27
C ASP A 289 1.67 -14.06 -8.95
N VAL A 290 2.94 -14.42 -8.70
CA VAL A 290 3.38 -15.77 -8.33
C VAL A 290 3.74 -15.91 -6.85
N CYS A 291 3.49 -14.87 -6.04
CA CYS A 291 3.84 -14.85 -4.62
C CYS A 291 2.62 -15.11 -3.73
N HIS A 292 2.86 -15.55 -2.51
CA HIS A 292 1.82 -15.66 -1.48
C HIS A 292 1.81 -14.44 -0.56
N GLY A 293 0.68 -14.19 0.08
CA GLY A 293 0.56 -13.18 1.13
C GLY A 293 1.57 -13.43 2.26
N ILE A 294 2.03 -12.36 2.89
CA ILE A 294 2.97 -12.44 4.01
C ILE A 294 2.23 -12.24 5.33
N HIS A 295 2.58 -13.07 6.32
CA HIS A 295 2.04 -13.01 7.66
C HIS A 295 3.17 -13.16 8.68
N PHE A 296 3.26 -12.21 9.60
CA PHE A 296 4.25 -12.23 10.68
C PHE A 296 3.74 -11.51 11.93
N ILE A 297 4.33 -11.84 13.07
CA ILE A 297 4.05 -11.22 14.35
C ILE A 297 5.27 -10.40 14.75
N ILE A 298 5.05 -9.15 15.14
CA ILE A 298 6.04 -8.34 15.85
C ILE A 298 5.63 -8.22 17.30
N VAL A 299 6.64 -8.27 18.18
CA VAL A 299 6.51 -7.98 19.61
C VAL A 299 7.34 -6.74 19.91
N PHE A 300 6.80 -5.81 20.67
CA PHE A 300 7.50 -4.62 21.11
C PHE A 300 7.12 -4.29 22.58
N ASN A 301 8.01 -3.59 23.28
CA ASN A 301 7.80 -3.21 24.67
C ASN A 301 6.95 -1.93 24.80
N HIS A 302 6.72 -1.49 26.02
CA HIS A 302 5.94 -0.29 26.31
C HIS A 302 6.57 1.04 25.82
N GLU A 303 7.87 1.02 25.49
CA GLU A 303 8.60 2.14 24.90
C GLU A 303 8.51 2.15 23.38
N GLY A 304 7.96 1.08 22.78
CA GLY A 304 7.87 0.90 21.34
C GLY A 304 9.11 0.26 20.72
N ILE A 305 10.01 -0.32 21.51
CA ILE A 305 11.18 -1.06 20.98
C ILE A 305 10.76 -2.45 20.58
N ILE A 306 11.06 -2.86 19.34
CA ILE A 306 10.77 -4.20 18.82
C ILE A 306 11.68 -5.20 19.52
N THR A 307 11.10 -6.17 20.21
CA THR A 307 11.81 -7.20 20.98
C THR A 307 11.80 -8.57 20.29
N ASN A 308 10.85 -8.82 19.39
CA ASN A 308 10.85 -10.06 18.61
C ASN A 308 10.11 -9.90 17.28
N PHE A 309 10.54 -10.74 16.31
CA PHE A 309 9.88 -10.97 15.03
C PHE A 309 9.65 -12.45 14.83
N THR A 310 8.41 -12.86 14.59
CA THR A 310 8.02 -14.25 14.39
C THR A 310 7.31 -14.42 13.05
N PRO A 311 7.87 -15.15 12.09
CA PRO A 311 7.17 -15.47 10.86
C PRO A 311 6.00 -16.42 11.15
N VAL A 312 4.86 -16.14 10.51
CA VAL A 312 3.70 -17.04 10.48
C VAL A 312 3.61 -17.69 9.10
N HIS A 313 3.72 -16.89 8.04
CA HIS A 313 3.83 -17.37 6.68
C HIS A 313 4.67 -16.38 5.86
N LEU A 314 5.87 -16.76 5.52
CA LEU A 314 6.78 -15.99 4.68
C LEU A 314 7.39 -16.89 3.62
N THR A 315 7.35 -16.45 2.37
CA THR A 315 7.91 -17.18 1.23
C THR A 315 8.87 -16.32 0.44
N LYS A 316 9.77 -16.95 -0.30
CA LYS A 316 10.65 -16.42 -1.32
C LYS A 316 10.05 -16.67 -2.70
N TYR A 317 10.71 -16.15 -3.73
CA TYR A 317 10.40 -16.50 -5.11
C TYR A 317 10.29 -18.02 -5.29
N GLY A 318 9.28 -18.46 -6.05
CA GLY A 318 8.91 -19.87 -6.20
C GLY A 318 8.19 -20.47 -5.00
N ASN A 319 7.65 -19.64 -4.11
CA ASN A 319 6.89 -20.04 -2.91
C ASN A 319 7.66 -20.89 -1.90
N ILE A 320 8.99 -20.79 -1.93
CA ILE A 320 9.86 -21.47 -0.99
C ILE A 320 9.77 -20.78 0.38
N LYS A 321 9.48 -21.53 1.44
CA LYS A 321 9.45 -20.97 2.80
C LYS A 321 10.80 -20.39 3.21
N TRP A 322 10.79 -19.31 3.97
CA TRP A 322 11.99 -18.75 4.57
C TRP A 322 12.69 -19.78 5.47
N SER A 323 14.00 -19.89 5.31
CA SER A 323 14.84 -20.73 6.15
C SER A 323 15.05 -20.10 7.54
N ALA A 324 15.57 -20.86 8.48
CA ALA A 324 15.96 -20.33 9.80
C ALA A 324 17.01 -19.22 9.68
N ALA A 325 17.95 -19.31 8.72
CA ALA A 325 18.95 -18.28 8.46
C ALA A 325 18.30 -16.96 7.95
N ASP A 326 17.34 -17.05 7.04
CA ASP A 326 16.60 -15.87 6.55
C ASP A 326 15.86 -15.15 7.69
N ILE A 327 15.23 -15.93 8.58
CA ILE A 327 14.49 -15.41 9.73
C ILE A 327 15.45 -14.74 10.72
N THR A 328 16.61 -15.35 10.99
CA THR A 328 17.64 -14.78 11.86
C THR A 328 18.15 -13.47 11.29
N LEU A 329 18.48 -13.44 10.01
CA LEU A 329 18.97 -12.25 9.33
C LEU A 329 17.93 -11.11 9.34
N MET A 330 16.63 -11.41 9.17
CA MET A 330 15.58 -10.39 9.29
C MET A 330 15.42 -9.89 10.72
N ARG A 331 15.52 -10.77 11.73
CA ARG A 331 15.50 -10.38 13.13
C ARG A 331 16.63 -9.41 13.49
N GLU A 332 17.84 -9.66 13.05
CA GLU A 332 19.01 -8.77 13.25
C GLU A 332 18.78 -7.37 12.69
N ARG A 333 17.97 -7.25 11.63
CA ARG A 333 17.67 -5.99 10.97
C ARG A 333 16.57 -5.16 11.64
N ILE A 334 15.66 -5.82 12.37
CA ILE A 334 14.46 -5.15 12.90
C ILE A 334 14.35 -5.18 14.42
N VAL A 335 14.88 -6.19 15.11
CA VAL A 335 14.86 -6.23 16.58
C VAL A 335 15.77 -5.14 17.15
N GLY A 336 15.34 -4.49 18.22
CA GLY A 336 16.02 -3.33 18.81
C GLY A 336 15.65 -1.99 18.19
N ARG A 337 14.91 -1.96 17.08
CA ARG A 337 14.40 -0.70 16.50
C ARG A 337 13.14 -0.22 17.18
N SER A 338 12.95 1.09 17.19
CA SER A 338 11.70 1.68 17.62
C SER A 338 10.62 1.59 16.53
N VAL A 339 9.41 1.24 16.90
CA VAL A 339 8.22 1.33 16.01
C VAL A 339 7.89 2.76 15.59
N LEU A 340 8.50 3.76 16.23
CA LEU A 340 8.37 5.18 15.88
C LEU A 340 9.39 5.60 14.80
N SER A 341 10.44 4.81 14.57
CA SER A 341 11.45 5.13 13.57
C SER A 341 10.97 4.78 12.16
N GLN A 342 11.10 5.76 11.26
CA GLN A 342 10.92 5.52 9.82
C GLN A 342 12.24 5.04 9.22
N LYS A 343 12.18 4.07 8.33
CA LYS A 343 13.35 3.59 7.59
C LYS A 343 13.00 3.35 6.13
N THR A 344 13.71 4.02 5.25
CA THR A 344 13.68 3.70 3.82
C THR A 344 14.28 2.31 3.61
N PHE A 345 13.57 1.45 2.92
CA PHE A 345 14.04 0.12 2.57
C PHE A 345 15.18 0.21 1.55
N ASN A 346 16.28 -0.46 1.83
CA ASN A 346 17.41 -0.59 0.91
C ASN A 346 17.57 -2.06 0.52
N HIS A 347 17.29 -2.38 -0.74
CA HIS A 347 17.30 -3.77 -1.22
C HIS A 347 18.65 -4.47 -1.09
N THR A 348 19.77 -3.73 -1.16
CA THR A 348 21.12 -4.31 -1.06
C THR A 348 21.50 -4.71 0.35
N VAL A 349 20.92 -4.04 1.36
CA VAL A 349 21.25 -4.23 2.78
C VAL A 349 20.12 -4.94 3.52
N ASP A 350 18.88 -4.57 3.26
CA ASP A 350 17.71 -4.98 4.04
C ASP A 350 16.99 -6.21 3.46
N ALA A 351 17.18 -6.51 2.16
CA ALA A 351 16.48 -7.64 1.53
C ALA A 351 17.03 -8.99 1.94
N ILE A 352 16.16 -9.95 2.12
CA ILE A 352 16.50 -11.37 2.12
C ILE A 352 16.65 -11.82 0.67
N SER A 353 17.69 -12.58 0.38
CA SER A 353 17.96 -13.09 -0.97
C SER A 353 16.75 -13.81 -1.54
N THR A 354 16.40 -13.49 -2.80
CA THR A 354 15.20 -13.99 -3.51
C THR A 354 13.85 -13.68 -2.83
N ALA A 355 13.83 -12.75 -1.85
CA ALA A 355 12.64 -12.30 -1.13
C ALA A 355 12.58 -10.77 -1.00
N THR A 356 13.14 -10.03 -1.97
CA THR A 356 13.22 -8.56 -1.94
C THR A 356 11.86 -7.90 -1.75
N MET A 357 10.84 -8.34 -2.49
CA MET A 357 9.48 -7.78 -2.40
C MET A 357 8.84 -8.08 -1.04
N SER A 358 8.98 -9.30 -0.51
CA SER A 358 8.49 -9.65 0.84
C SER A 358 9.20 -8.83 1.92
N SER A 359 10.51 -8.61 1.78
CA SER A 359 11.29 -7.77 2.69
C SER A 359 10.82 -6.32 2.66
N ALA A 360 10.60 -5.75 1.46
CA ALA A 360 10.06 -4.39 1.30
C ALA A 360 8.69 -4.23 1.99
N LEU A 361 7.79 -5.20 1.82
CA LEU A 361 6.48 -5.20 2.50
C LEU A 361 6.60 -5.27 4.03
N ILE A 362 7.59 -6.02 4.55
CA ILE A 362 7.85 -6.07 6.00
C ILE A 362 8.26 -4.67 6.49
N PHE A 363 9.26 -4.04 5.86
CA PHE A 363 9.73 -2.70 6.25
C PHE A 363 8.64 -1.64 6.12
N ASN A 364 7.87 -1.64 5.03
CA ASN A 364 6.72 -0.77 4.87
C ASN A 364 5.69 -0.95 6.01
N SER A 365 5.42 -2.19 6.39
CA SER A 365 4.50 -2.48 7.49
C SER A 365 5.03 -2.00 8.84
N LEU A 366 6.34 -2.08 9.07
CA LEU A 366 6.98 -1.55 10.29
C LEU A 366 6.90 -0.03 10.35
N ASN A 367 7.09 0.66 9.23
CA ASN A 367 6.94 2.13 9.15
C ASN A 367 5.53 2.59 9.53
N LYS A 368 4.51 1.78 9.24
CA LYS A 368 3.11 2.06 9.62
C LYS A 368 2.82 1.80 11.11
N MET A 369 3.72 1.17 11.84
CA MET A 369 3.52 0.86 13.26
C MET A 369 3.54 2.09 14.17
N SER A 370 4.11 3.21 13.74
CA SER A 370 4.07 4.48 14.49
C SER A 370 2.63 4.93 14.76
N ALA A 371 1.76 4.85 13.75
CA ALA A 371 0.33 5.17 13.91
C ALA A 371 -0.37 4.22 14.88
N VAL A 372 -0.07 2.91 14.81
CA VAL A 372 -0.59 1.88 15.73
C VAL A 372 -0.18 2.18 17.18
N PHE A 373 1.10 2.53 17.38
CA PHE A 373 1.64 2.83 18.71
C PHE A 373 1.03 4.11 19.30
N THR A 374 0.85 5.15 18.48
CA THR A 374 0.18 6.39 18.89
C THR A 374 -1.26 6.12 19.35
N GLU A 375 -2.04 5.38 18.55
CA GLU A 375 -3.42 5.02 18.89
C GLU A 375 -3.49 4.16 20.17
N LEU A 376 -2.53 3.23 20.33
CA LEU A 376 -2.42 2.40 21.54
C LEU A 376 -2.17 3.27 22.78
N LYS A 377 -1.24 4.23 22.72
CA LYS A 377 -0.94 5.15 23.83
C LYS A 377 -2.12 6.06 24.18
N GLU A 378 -2.94 6.42 23.21
CA GLU A 378 -4.19 7.16 23.47
C GLU A 378 -5.24 6.28 24.14
N ALA A 379 -5.31 5.00 23.79
CA ALA A 379 -6.22 4.05 24.41
C ALA A 379 -5.82 3.69 25.86
N ASP A 380 -4.52 3.60 26.14
CA ASP A 380 -3.99 3.31 27.49
C ASP A 380 -4.20 4.48 28.50
N LYS A 381 -4.51 5.70 28.01
CA LYS A 381 -4.80 6.89 28.86
C LYS A 381 -6.26 7.00 29.29
N LYS A 382 -7.16 6.22 28.69
CA LYS A 382 -8.61 6.18 28.99
C LYS A 382 -8.96 5.05 29.93
#